data_69ac5dfb5828a62a724b5f3d6ae053ee
#
_entry.id   69ac5dfb5828a62a724b5f3d6ae053ee
#
_cell.length_a   1.000
_cell.length_b   1.000
_cell.length_c   1.000
_cell.angle_alpha   90.00
_cell.angle_beta   90.00
_cell.angle_gamma   90.00
#
_symmetry.space_group_name_H-M   'P 1'
#
loop_
_entity.id
_entity.type
_entity.pdbx_description
1 polymer ?
#
loop_
_entity_poly.entity_id
_entity_poly.type
_entity_poly.pdbx_seq_one_letter_code
_entity_poly.pdbx_strand_id
1 'polypeptide(L)'
;MTATSFPAGQTLLIDADDTLWENNIYFERAIASFISYLNHHEYTPAQVRESLNAVERENILANGYGLSSFRRSLIICFERLSTEPITEEKHERIVSFAQSIADQEIELLPGVAETLPVLASRHRLILMTKGNQAEQADKFRRSGLEKHFAAVEIPREKDPGAYQAVCTKYELAPHTTWMIGNSPRSDINPALSAGLHAVFLHHPHTWVLEHEEVSAAPDGQHLLQLEGFSDLVRYF
;
A
#
# COMPACT_ATOMS: atom_id res chain seq x y z
N MET A 1 -28.81 -4.74 13.89
CA MET A 1 -28.05 -3.71 14.64
C MET A 1 -27.87 -2.54 13.71
N THR A 2 -28.30 -1.32 14.08
CA THR A 2 -28.06 -0.12 13.29
C THR A 2 -26.56 0.18 13.37
N ALA A 3 -25.90 0.26 12.20
CA ALA A 3 -24.49 0.66 12.15
C ALA A 3 -24.33 2.03 12.81
N THR A 4 -23.35 2.16 13.70
CA THR A 4 -23.02 3.43 14.34
C THR A 4 -22.44 4.35 13.27
N SER A 5 -23.17 5.36 12.84
CA SER A 5 -22.68 6.37 11.90
C SER A 5 -21.93 7.46 12.66
N PHE A 6 -20.78 7.87 12.13
CA PHE A 6 -19.97 8.96 12.71
C PHE A 6 -20.40 10.31 12.14
N PRO A 7 -20.38 11.37 12.95
CA PRO A 7 -20.81 12.69 12.51
C PRO A 7 -19.90 13.24 11.40
N ALA A 8 -20.46 14.11 10.54
CA ALA A 8 -19.68 14.84 9.56
C ALA A 8 -18.53 15.65 10.21
N GLY A 9 -17.51 15.98 9.43
CA GLY A 9 -16.33 16.73 9.92
C GLY A 9 -15.19 15.86 10.44
N GLN A 10 -15.25 14.52 10.24
CA GLN A 10 -14.09 13.66 10.51
C GLN A 10 -12.94 13.98 9.54
N THR A 11 -11.71 13.64 9.93
CA THR A 11 -10.58 13.56 8.99
C THR A 11 -10.31 12.12 8.67
N LEU A 12 -10.29 11.80 7.38
CA LEU A 12 -10.01 10.46 6.86
C LEU A 12 -8.65 10.48 6.18
N LEU A 13 -7.66 9.85 6.80
CA LEU A 13 -6.39 9.52 6.18
C LEU A 13 -6.64 8.26 5.36
N ILE A 14 -6.39 8.30 4.06
CA ILE A 14 -6.72 7.19 3.16
C ILE A 14 -5.43 6.73 2.48
N ASP A 15 -5.15 5.43 2.60
CA ASP A 15 -4.08 4.79 1.84
C ASP A 15 -4.42 4.73 0.35
N ALA A 16 -3.42 4.43 -0.47
CA ALA A 16 -3.54 4.45 -1.92
C ALA A 16 -3.51 3.05 -2.55
N ASP A 17 -2.35 2.40 -2.49
CA ASP A 17 -2.07 1.12 -3.15
C ASP A 17 -2.88 -0.02 -2.50
N ASP A 18 -3.66 -0.75 -3.30
CA ASP A 18 -4.58 -1.80 -2.83
C ASP A 18 -5.68 -1.32 -1.85
N THR A 19 -5.90 0.01 -1.81
CA THR A 19 -6.98 0.68 -1.08
C THR A 19 -7.86 1.50 -2.02
N LEU A 20 -7.26 2.34 -2.86
CA LEU A 20 -7.94 3.14 -3.88
C LEU A 20 -7.81 2.55 -5.29
N TRP A 21 -6.71 1.89 -5.57
CA TRP A 21 -6.42 1.26 -6.87
C TRP A 21 -5.59 0.00 -6.71
N GLU A 22 -5.69 -0.88 -7.71
CA GLU A 22 -4.90 -2.09 -7.78
C GLU A 22 -3.41 -1.76 -7.88
N ASN A 23 -2.59 -2.47 -7.12
CA ASN A 23 -1.14 -2.29 -7.14
C ASN A 23 -0.39 -3.63 -7.04
N ASN A 24 -0.52 -4.36 -5.93
CA ASN A 24 0.32 -5.53 -5.69
C ASN A 24 0.08 -6.66 -6.69
N ILE A 25 -1.10 -6.77 -7.28
CA ILE A 25 -1.38 -7.76 -8.32
C ILE A 25 -0.42 -7.64 -9.52
N TYR A 26 0.03 -6.44 -9.86
CA TYR A 26 0.98 -6.21 -10.95
C TYR A 26 2.38 -6.67 -10.56
N PHE A 27 2.80 -6.47 -9.31
CA PHE A 27 4.04 -7.02 -8.77
C PHE A 27 4.01 -8.54 -8.76
N GLU A 28 2.91 -9.16 -8.31
CA GLU A 28 2.76 -10.62 -8.32
C GLU A 28 2.86 -11.23 -9.73
N ARG A 29 2.29 -10.57 -10.74
CA ARG A 29 2.42 -10.98 -12.15
C ARG A 29 3.87 -10.87 -12.65
N ALA A 30 4.57 -9.80 -12.31
CA ALA A 30 5.97 -9.61 -12.64
C ALA A 30 6.85 -10.68 -11.97
N ILE A 31 6.59 -10.98 -10.70
CA ILE A 31 7.29 -12.01 -9.92
C ILE A 31 7.04 -13.40 -10.50
N ALA A 32 5.80 -13.73 -10.87
CA ALA A 32 5.48 -15.01 -11.52
C ALA A 32 6.24 -15.16 -12.85
N SER A 33 6.33 -14.08 -13.63
CA SER A 33 7.10 -14.04 -14.87
C SER A 33 8.61 -14.22 -14.64
N PHE A 34 9.14 -13.57 -13.59
CA PHE A 34 10.54 -13.72 -13.17
C PHE A 34 10.86 -15.15 -12.72
N ILE A 35 10.01 -15.76 -11.90
CA ILE A 35 10.16 -17.14 -11.42
C ILE A 35 10.15 -18.10 -12.61
N SER A 36 9.22 -17.92 -13.55
CA SER A 36 9.12 -18.71 -14.77
C SER A 36 10.36 -18.55 -15.65
N TYR A 37 10.88 -17.34 -15.77
CA TYR A 37 12.10 -17.05 -16.53
C TYR A 37 13.34 -17.68 -15.91
N LEU A 38 13.48 -17.61 -14.58
CA LEU A 38 14.59 -18.24 -13.86
C LEU A 38 14.61 -19.76 -14.07
N ASN A 39 13.43 -20.39 -14.16
CA ASN A 39 13.23 -21.83 -14.45
C ASN A 39 14.24 -22.73 -13.72
N HIS A 40 14.39 -22.53 -12.43
CA HIS A 40 15.45 -23.13 -11.65
C HIS A 40 15.17 -24.62 -11.39
N HIS A 41 16.20 -25.48 -11.51
CA HIS A 41 16.07 -26.92 -11.30
C HIS A 41 16.28 -27.33 -9.82
N GLU A 42 17.01 -26.53 -9.04
CA GLU A 42 17.34 -26.82 -7.63
C GLU A 42 16.32 -26.21 -6.64
N TYR A 43 15.64 -25.12 -7.02
CA TYR A 43 14.70 -24.42 -6.18
C TYR A 43 13.29 -24.47 -6.73
N THR A 44 12.33 -24.74 -5.86
CA THR A 44 10.91 -24.64 -6.19
C THR A 44 10.49 -23.18 -6.38
N PRO A 45 9.39 -22.89 -7.10
CA PRO A 45 8.83 -21.54 -7.20
C PRO A 45 8.63 -20.84 -5.84
N ALA A 46 8.20 -21.59 -4.82
CA ALA A 46 8.02 -21.07 -3.47
C ALA A 46 9.34 -20.67 -2.79
N GLN A 47 10.41 -21.44 -3.00
CA GLN A 47 11.74 -21.09 -2.48
C GLN A 47 12.33 -19.88 -3.21
N VAL A 48 12.13 -19.75 -4.52
CA VAL A 48 12.52 -18.54 -5.28
C VAL A 48 11.77 -17.33 -4.74
N ARG A 49 10.46 -17.48 -4.51
CA ARG A 49 9.64 -16.39 -3.93
C ARG A 49 10.15 -15.96 -2.56
N GLU A 50 10.44 -16.90 -1.68
CA GLU A 50 10.93 -16.56 -0.33
C GLU A 50 12.33 -15.91 -0.38
N SER A 51 13.21 -16.37 -1.28
CA SER A 51 14.50 -15.71 -1.53
C SER A 51 14.30 -14.26 -2.00
N LEU A 52 13.35 -14.01 -2.91
CA LEU A 52 13.04 -12.67 -3.35
C LEU A 52 12.49 -11.81 -2.21
N ASN A 53 11.55 -12.34 -1.40
CA ASN A 53 11.04 -11.63 -0.23
C ASN A 53 12.14 -11.22 0.76
N ALA A 54 13.14 -12.08 0.97
CA ALA A 54 14.29 -11.76 1.83
C ALA A 54 15.13 -10.63 1.22
N VAL A 55 15.40 -10.69 -0.09
CA VAL A 55 16.12 -9.63 -0.82
C VAL A 55 15.35 -8.31 -0.77
N GLU A 56 14.04 -8.33 -0.96
CA GLU A 56 13.20 -7.13 -0.88
C GLU A 56 13.27 -6.48 0.51
N ARG A 57 13.17 -7.26 1.60
CA ARG A 57 13.32 -6.74 2.97
C ARG A 57 14.65 -6.02 3.17
N GLU A 58 15.76 -6.64 2.75
CA GLU A 58 17.09 -6.04 2.85
C GLU A 58 17.21 -4.76 2.02
N ASN A 59 16.72 -4.82 0.77
CA ASN A 59 16.87 -3.75 -0.19
C ASN A 59 16.02 -2.51 0.16
N ILE A 60 14.80 -2.71 0.68
CA ILE A 60 13.92 -1.61 1.13
C ILE A 60 14.55 -0.84 2.28
N LEU A 61 15.18 -1.52 3.23
CA LEU A 61 15.88 -0.86 4.34
C LEU A 61 16.99 0.07 3.85
N ALA A 62 17.73 -0.35 2.81
CA ALA A 62 18.85 0.40 2.27
C ALA A 62 18.43 1.48 1.27
N ASN A 63 17.50 1.18 0.38
CA ASN A 63 17.19 1.98 -0.81
C ASN A 63 15.75 2.52 -0.85
N GLY A 64 14.89 2.13 0.11
CA GLY A 64 13.47 2.49 0.14
C GLY A 64 12.62 1.69 -0.84
N TYR A 65 11.38 2.09 -0.98
CA TYR A 65 10.37 1.49 -1.87
C TYR A 65 10.45 2.01 -3.30
N GLY A 66 9.71 1.38 -4.20
CA GLY A 66 9.49 1.82 -5.58
C GLY A 66 10.04 0.83 -6.62
N LEU A 67 9.72 1.08 -7.88
CA LEU A 67 10.09 0.21 -9.01
C LEU A 67 11.59 0.02 -9.17
N SER A 68 12.38 1.06 -8.87
CA SER A 68 13.84 0.98 -8.91
C SER A 68 14.37 -0.01 -7.87
N SER A 69 13.82 0.03 -6.65
CA SER A 69 14.14 -0.91 -5.57
C SER A 69 13.74 -2.34 -5.92
N PHE A 70 12.52 -2.52 -6.44
CA PHE A 70 12.02 -3.81 -6.89
C PHE A 70 12.88 -4.41 -8.01
N ARG A 71 13.21 -3.62 -9.03
CA ARG A 71 14.11 -4.03 -10.13
C ARG A 71 15.44 -4.54 -9.60
N ARG A 72 16.04 -3.81 -8.66
CA ARG A 72 17.28 -4.21 -8.01
C ARG A 72 17.13 -5.53 -7.26
N SER A 73 16.00 -5.72 -6.58
CA SER A 73 15.71 -6.97 -5.85
C SER A 73 15.63 -8.17 -6.79
N LEU A 74 15.01 -8.03 -7.97
CA LEU A 74 14.97 -9.09 -8.99
C LEU A 74 16.38 -9.46 -9.48
N ILE A 75 17.24 -8.47 -9.75
CA ILE A 75 18.62 -8.68 -10.18
C ILE A 75 19.42 -9.42 -9.09
N ILE A 76 19.39 -8.94 -7.85
CA ILE A 76 20.10 -9.57 -6.72
C ILE A 76 19.60 -11.00 -6.49
N CYS A 77 18.28 -11.22 -6.57
CA CYS A 77 17.69 -12.55 -6.44
C CYS A 77 18.17 -13.48 -7.55
N PHE A 78 18.22 -13.00 -8.80
CA PHE A 78 18.78 -13.77 -9.91
C PHE A 78 20.23 -14.14 -9.65
N GLU A 79 21.10 -13.20 -9.28
CA GLU A 79 22.52 -13.44 -9.01
C GLU A 79 22.75 -14.42 -7.84
N ARG A 80 21.86 -14.43 -6.83
CA ARG A 80 21.96 -15.36 -5.68
C ARG A 80 21.55 -16.79 -6.06
N LEU A 81 20.60 -16.94 -6.96
CA LEU A 81 20.01 -18.26 -7.28
C LEU A 81 20.54 -18.85 -8.59
N SER A 82 20.97 -18.04 -9.54
CA SER A 82 21.46 -18.52 -10.82
C SER A 82 22.89 -19.08 -10.70
N THR A 83 23.12 -20.23 -11.33
CA THR A 83 24.46 -20.78 -11.50
C THR A 83 25.22 -20.15 -12.67
N GLU A 84 24.52 -19.38 -13.50
CA GLU A 84 25.08 -18.70 -14.66
C GLU A 84 25.26 -17.20 -14.40
N PRO A 85 26.32 -16.58 -14.93
CA PRO A 85 26.52 -15.16 -14.80
C PRO A 85 25.38 -14.38 -15.50
N ILE A 86 25.05 -13.22 -14.99
CA ILE A 86 24.11 -12.32 -15.63
C ILE A 86 24.77 -11.73 -16.88
N THR A 87 24.14 -11.92 -18.05
CA THR A 87 24.50 -11.27 -19.31
C THR A 87 23.67 -10.01 -19.51
N GLU A 88 24.07 -9.14 -20.43
CA GLU A 88 23.28 -7.93 -20.75
C GLU A 88 21.84 -8.30 -21.17
N GLU A 89 21.67 -9.30 -22.02
CA GLU A 89 20.36 -9.79 -22.44
C GLU A 89 19.51 -10.27 -21.25
N LYS A 90 20.10 -11.02 -20.30
CA LYS A 90 19.41 -11.46 -19.09
C LYS A 90 19.05 -10.28 -18.20
N HIS A 91 19.97 -9.33 -18.05
CA HIS A 91 19.71 -8.11 -17.28
C HIS A 91 18.54 -7.31 -17.85
N GLU A 92 18.54 -7.03 -19.17
CA GLU A 92 17.45 -6.34 -19.85
C GLU A 92 16.12 -7.09 -19.67
N ARG A 93 16.14 -8.42 -19.79
CA ARG A 93 14.94 -9.25 -19.59
C ARG A 93 14.38 -9.14 -18.17
N ILE A 94 15.23 -9.20 -17.16
CA ILE A 94 14.83 -9.05 -15.75
C ILE A 94 14.26 -7.64 -15.50
N VAL A 95 14.92 -6.61 -16.02
CA VAL A 95 14.45 -5.23 -15.94
C VAL A 95 13.07 -5.05 -16.58
N SER A 96 12.80 -5.76 -17.70
CA SER A 96 11.51 -5.68 -18.39
C SER A 96 10.33 -6.14 -17.54
N PHE A 97 10.53 -7.06 -16.59
CA PHE A 97 9.45 -7.48 -15.68
C PHE A 97 9.00 -6.33 -14.76
N ALA A 98 9.96 -5.56 -14.22
CA ALA A 98 9.60 -4.39 -13.43
C ALA A 98 9.00 -3.25 -14.28
N GLN A 99 9.48 -3.08 -15.52
CA GLN A 99 8.94 -2.06 -16.43
C GLN A 99 7.46 -2.32 -16.75
N SER A 100 7.04 -3.58 -16.86
CA SER A 100 5.63 -3.93 -17.10
C SER A 100 4.68 -3.40 -16.04
N ILE A 101 5.16 -3.10 -14.82
CA ILE A 101 4.36 -2.50 -13.74
C ILE A 101 4.18 -0.99 -13.99
N ALA A 102 5.25 -0.29 -14.42
CA ALA A 102 5.18 1.13 -14.71
C ALA A 102 4.20 1.47 -15.86
N ASP A 103 4.05 0.54 -16.79
CA ASP A 103 3.23 0.70 -17.99
C ASP A 103 1.73 0.45 -17.72
N GLN A 104 1.35 0.01 -16.50
CA GLN A 104 -0.06 -0.23 -16.16
C GLN A 104 -0.85 1.09 -16.03
N GLU A 105 -2.09 1.04 -16.47
CA GLU A 105 -3.05 2.09 -16.15
C GLU A 105 -3.44 2.01 -14.67
N ILE A 106 -3.91 3.12 -14.11
CA ILE A 106 -4.44 3.11 -12.75
C ILE A 106 -5.86 2.53 -12.77
N GLU A 107 -6.01 1.34 -12.23
CA GLU A 107 -7.29 0.64 -12.11
C GLU A 107 -7.86 0.89 -10.71
N LEU A 108 -8.90 1.74 -10.63
CA LEU A 108 -9.57 2.02 -9.36
C LEU A 108 -10.27 0.77 -8.83
N LEU A 109 -10.17 0.55 -7.52
CA LEU A 109 -10.90 -0.52 -6.86
C LEU A 109 -12.42 -0.28 -6.91
N PRO A 110 -13.23 -1.35 -6.88
CA PRO A 110 -14.69 -1.24 -6.93
C PRO A 110 -15.25 -0.30 -5.86
N GLY A 111 -16.12 0.59 -6.27
CA GLY A 111 -16.81 1.54 -5.39
C GLY A 111 -16.01 2.78 -5.01
N VAL A 112 -14.73 2.91 -5.37
CA VAL A 112 -13.92 4.09 -5.05
C VAL A 112 -14.43 5.33 -5.75
N ALA A 113 -14.69 5.25 -7.06
CA ALA A 113 -15.12 6.40 -7.86
C ALA A 113 -16.43 7.02 -7.38
N GLU A 114 -17.36 6.20 -6.91
CA GLU A 114 -18.68 6.61 -6.43
C GLU A 114 -18.65 7.07 -4.97
N THR A 115 -17.87 6.41 -4.12
CA THR A 115 -17.84 6.64 -2.67
C THR A 115 -17.01 7.86 -2.31
N LEU A 116 -15.86 8.05 -2.95
CA LEU A 116 -14.91 9.11 -2.59
C LEU A 116 -15.50 10.53 -2.64
N PRO A 117 -16.31 10.91 -3.68
CA PRO A 117 -16.98 12.20 -3.70
C PRO A 117 -17.96 12.41 -2.54
N VAL A 118 -18.65 11.34 -2.12
CA VAL A 118 -19.60 11.38 -0.99
C VAL A 118 -18.86 11.66 0.30
N LEU A 119 -17.76 10.92 0.55
CA LEU A 119 -16.90 11.15 1.72
C LEU A 119 -16.31 12.56 1.72
N ALA A 120 -15.81 13.04 0.58
CA ALA A 120 -15.21 14.37 0.45
C ALA A 120 -16.22 15.51 0.68
N SER A 121 -17.51 15.28 0.45
CA SER A 121 -18.55 16.28 0.73
C SER A 121 -18.85 16.46 2.22
N ARG A 122 -18.44 15.52 3.07
CA ARG A 122 -18.81 15.45 4.49
C ARG A 122 -17.59 15.48 5.41
N HIS A 123 -16.43 15.08 4.92
CA HIS A 123 -15.20 14.83 5.68
C HIS A 123 -13.99 15.47 5.01
N ARG A 124 -12.93 15.72 5.77
CA ARG A 124 -11.65 16.13 5.23
C ARG A 124 -10.86 14.89 4.83
N LEU A 125 -10.49 14.76 3.55
CA LEU A 125 -9.71 13.64 3.07
C LEU A 125 -8.26 14.05 2.89
N ILE A 126 -7.33 13.20 3.36
CA ILE A 126 -5.89 13.33 3.18
C ILE A 126 -5.37 12.00 2.65
N LEU A 127 -4.70 12.00 1.51
CA LEU A 127 -4.00 10.81 1.03
C LEU A 127 -2.77 10.57 1.92
N MET A 128 -2.62 9.34 2.42
CA MET A 128 -1.47 8.94 3.22
C MET A 128 -0.92 7.61 2.71
N THR A 129 0.02 7.67 1.80
CA THR A 129 0.65 6.51 1.17
C THR A 129 2.15 6.52 1.40
N LYS A 130 2.78 5.34 1.49
CA LYS A 130 4.24 5.24 1.58
C LYS A 130 4.82 4.82 0.23
N GLY A 131 6.09 5.13 0.00
CA GLY A 131 6.78 4.73 -1.21
C GLY A 131 7.72 5.77 -1.78
N ASN A 132 8.08 5.61 -3.05
CA ASN A 132 8.82 6.63 -3.77
C ASN A 132 7.91 7.83 -4.04
N GLN A 133 8.33 9.02 -3.60
CA GLN A 133 7.50 10.24 -3.69
C GLN A 133 7.07 10.56 -5.12
N ALA A 134 7.99 10.45 -6.09
CA ALA A 134 7.68 10.78 -7.48
C ALA A 134 6.71 9.76 -8.09
N GLU A 135 6.91 8.46 -7.81
CA GLU A 135 6.04 7.39 -8.30
C GLU A 135 4.63 7.50 -7.71
N GLN A 136 4.51 7.74 -6.38
CA GLN A 136 3.22 7.88 -5.73
C GLN A 136 2.47 9.15 -6.16
N ALA A 137 3.18 10.27 -6.31
CA ALA A 137 2.59 11.50 -6.83
C ALA A 137 2.10 11.34 -8.28
N ASP A 138 2.85 10.63 -9.13
CA ASP A 138 2.41 10.35 -10.50
C ASP A 138 1.19 9.42 -10.55
N LYS A 139 1.17 8.33 -9.76
CA LYS A 139 0.00 7.45 -9.65
C LYS A 139 -1.24 8.22 -9.20
N PHE A 140 -1.11 9.05 -8.17
CA PHE A 140 -2.22 9.85 -7.66
C PHE A 140 -2.74 10.83 -8.71
N ARG A 141 -1.87 11.53 -9.43
CA ARG A 141 -2.26 12.41 -10.54
C ARG A 141 -2.99 11.63 -11.65
N ARG A 142 -2.47 10.46 -12.05
CA ARG A 142 -3.07 9.61 -13.10
C ARG A 142 -4.41 9.00 -12.68
N SER A 143 -4.64 8.81 -11.37
CA SER A 143 -5.92 8.30 -10.86
C SER A 143 -7.09 9.28 -11.06
N GLY A 144 -6.81 10.59 -11.24
CA GLY A 144 -7.82 11.64 -11.35
C GLY A 144 -8.57 11.93 -10.05
N LEU A 145 -8.09 11.39 -8.91
CA LEU A 145 -8.75 11.53 -7.60
C LEU A 145 -8.31 12.77 -6.82
N GLU A 146 -7.30 13.51 -7.28
CA GLU A 146 -6.68 14.65 -6.56
C GLU A 146 -7.71 15.66 -6.05
N LYS A 147 -8.73 15.95 -6.84
CA LYS A 147 -9.78 16.93 -6.51
C LYS A 147 -10.59 16.64 -5.23
N HIS A 148 -10.53 15.41 -4.74
CA HIS A 148 -11.26 14.97 -3.54
C HIS A 148 -10.42 15.09 -2.26
N PHE A 149 -9.12 15.30 -2.37
CA PHE A 149 -8.21 15.33 -1.25
C PHE A 149 -7.75 16.76 -0.93
N ALA A 150 -7.74 17.09 0.37
CA ALA A 150 -7.24 18.37 0.86
C ALA A 150 -5.71 18.42 0.93
N ALA A 151 -5.06 17.26 1.04
CA ALA A 151 -3.60 17.15 1.13
C ALA A 151 -3.12 15.73 0.77
N VAL A 152 -1.81 15.61 0.57
CA VAL A 152 -1.10 14.36 0.27
C VAL A 152 0.11 14.24 1.18
N GLU A 153 0.26 13.10 1.83
CA GLU A 153 1.40 12.73 2.66
C GLU A 153 2.02 11.44 2.14
N ILE A 154 3.34 11.48 1.90
CA ILE A 154 4.11 10.34 1.42
C ILE A 154 5.31 10.15 2.36
N PRO A 155 5.09 9.64 3.59
CA PRO A 155 6.17 9.33 4.51
C PRO A 155 7.02 8.16 3.99
N ARG A 156 8.25 8.07 4.49
CA ARG A 156 9.12 6.91 4.21
C ARG A 156 8.51 5.62 4.74
N GLU A 157 7.99 5.68 5.98
CA GLU A 157 7.27 4.60 6.65
C GLU A 157 6.00 5.16 7.30
N LYS A 158 4.99 4.31 7.43
CA LYS A 158 3.78 4.60 8.18
C LYS A 158 3.88 3.95 9.56
N ASP A 159 4.72 4.54 10.41
CA ASP A 159 4.84 4.19 11.82
C ASP A 159 4.02 5.14 12.71
N PRO A 160 3.89 4.89 14.02
CA PRO A 160 3.14 5.78 14.92
C PRO A 160 3.65 7.22 14.90
N GLY A 161 4.96 7.43 14.72
CA GLY A 161 5.57 8.77 14.63
C GLY A 161 5.14 9.52 13.38
N ALA A 162 5.00 8.83 12.23
CA ALA A 162 4.49 9.42 11.00
C ALA A 162 3.04 9.90 11.16
N TYR A 163 2.17 9.12 11.80
CA TYR A 163 0.79 9.51 12.10
C TYR A 163 0.73 10.71 13.03
N GLN A 164 1.54 10.73 14.09
CA GLN A 164 1.63 11.88 15.01
C GLN A 164 2.13 13.13 14.31
N ALA A 165 3.11 13.01 13.41
CA ALA A 165 3.62 14.13 12.60
C ALA A 165 2.55 14.70 11.68
N VAL A 166 1.74 13.85 11.03
CA VAL A 166 0.61 14.28 10.19
C VAL A 166 -0.46 14.97 11.04
N CYS A 167 -0.81 14.42 12.20
CA CYS A 167 -1.74 15.07 13.13
C CYS A 167 -1.25 16.45 13.56
N THR A 168 0.01 16.58 13.90
CA THR A 168 0.62 17.87 14.26
C THR A 168 0.61 18.86 13.11
N LYS A 169 1.04 18.42 11.92
CA LYS A 169 1.14 19.26 10.72
C LYS A 169 -0.19 19.87 10.30
N TYR A 170 -1.27 19.12 10.43
CA TYR A 170 -2.60 19.52 9.99
C TYR A 170 -3.55 19.88 11.15
N GLU A 171 -3.03 19.94 12.37
CA GLU A 171 -3.80 20.25 13.59
C GLU A 171 -5.00 19.30 13.77
N LEU A 172 -4.77 17.98 13.55
CA LEU A 172 -5.82 16.97 13.62
C LEU A 172 -6.01 16.48 15.07
N ALA A 173 -7.26 16.36 15.47
CA ALA A 173 -7.61 15.74 16.74
C ALA A 173 -7.68 14.22 16.57
N PRO A 174 -6.90 13.39 17.29
CA PRO A 174 -6.88 11.95 17.10
C PRO A 174 -8.26 11.28 17.18
N HIS A 175 -9.12 11.73 18.10
CA HIS A 175 -10.47 11.18 18.31
C HIS A 175 -11.49 11.51 17.22
N THR A 176 -11.13 12.27 16.20
CA THR A 176 -11.91 12.53 14.98
C THR A 176 -11.13 12.20 13.70
N THR A 177 -10.01 11.51 13.86
CA THR A 177 -9.13 11.15 12.75
C THR A 177 -9.09 9.63 12.58
N TRP A 178 -9.25 9.20 11.35
CA TRP A 178 -9.29 7.80 10.95
C TRP A 178 -8.19 7.49 9.95
N MET A 179 -7.57 6.32 10.06
CA MET A 179 -6.80 5.74 8.97
C MET A 179 -7.61 4.64 8.29
N ILE A 180 -7.71 4.71 6.98
CA ILE A 180 -8.43 3.76 6.14
C ILE A 180 -7.42 3.13 5.20
N GLY A 181 -7.24 1.80 5.26
CA GLY A 181 -6.29 1.11 4.42
C GLY A 181 -6.37 -0.42 4.53
N ASN A 182 -5.56 -1.10 3.73
CA ASN A 182 -5.54 -2.56 3.60
C ASN A 182 -4.37 -3.24 4.34
N SER A 183 -3.44 -2.47 4.90
CA SER A 183 -2.25 -3.02 5.56
C SER A 183 -2.39 -3.02 7.08
N PRO A 184 -2.45 -4.19 7.74
CA PRO A 184 -2.36 -4.24 9.19
C PRO A 184 -1.10 -3.58 9.74
N ARG A 185 0.04 -3.83 9.09
CA ARG A 185 1.36 -3.37 9.52
C ARG A 185 1.57 -1.87 9.37
N SER A 186 1.10 -1.28 8.26
CA SER A 186 1.38 0.11 7.93
C SER A 186 0.21 1.04 8.17
N ASP A 187 -1.04 0.56 8.04
CA ASP A 187 -2.22 1.40 8.18
C ASP A 187 -2.86 1.24 9.55
N ILE A 188 -3.16 0.02 9.96
CA ILE A 188 -4.07 -0.21 11.08
C ILE A 188 -3.35 -0.13 12.42
N ASN A 189 -2.36 -1.01 12.66
CA ASN A 189 -1.69 -1.10 13.96
C ASN A 189 -0.95 0.19 14.35
N PRO A 190 -0.20 0.85 13.45
CA PRO A 190 0.48 2.08 13.81
C PRO A 190 -0.46 3.27 13.97
N ALA A 191 -1.60 3.34 13.24
CA ALA A 191 -2.60 4.37 13.45
C ALA A 191 -3.28 4.23 14.81
N LEU A 192 -3.68 3.01 15.20
CA LEU A 192 -4.20 2.72 16.54
C LEU A 192 -3.17 3.06 17.61
N SER A 193 -1.89 2.71 17.40
CA SER A 193 -0.81 3.05 18.34
C SER A 193 -0.56 4.56 18.48
N ALA A 194 -0.88 5.33 17.44
CA ALA A 194 -0.81 6.79 17.45
C ALA A 194 -2.05 7.47 18.06
N GLY A 195 -3.05 6.72 18.50
CA GLY A 195 -4.27 7.22 19.09
C GLY A 195 -5.42 7.50 18.12
N LEU A 196 -5.26 7.15 16.84
CA LEU A 196 -6.28 7.35 15.82
C LEU A 196 -7.29 6.19 15.82
N HIS A 197 -8.41 6.39 15.15
CA HIS A 197 -9.30 5.31 14.74
C HIS A 197 -8.78 4.62 13.46
N ALA A 198 -9.26 3.41 13.19
CA ALA A 198 -8.85 2.69 11.99
C ALA A 198 -10.03 2.00 11.28
N VAL A 199 -9.93 1.92 9.96
CA VAL A 199 -10.77 1.08 9.11
C VAL A 199 -9.87 0.15 8.31
N PHE A 200 -9.98 -1.13 8.58
CA PHE A 200 -9.31 -2.17 7.81
C PHE A 200 -10.20 -2.58 6.63
N LEU A 201 -9.69 -2.35 5.42
CA LEU A 201 -10.30 -2.82 4.17
C LEU A 201 -9.54 -4.06 3.73
N HIS A 202 -10.21 -5.22 3.77
CA HIS A 202 -9.57 -6.45 3.34
C HIS A 202 -9.31 -6.43 1.84
N HIS A 203 -8.05 -6.67 1.43
CA HIS A 203 -7.67 -6.83 0.04
C HIS A 203 -6.96 -8.18 -0.18
N PRO A 204 -7.41 -9.02 -1.15
CA PRO A 204 -6.89 -10.38 -1.31
C PRO A 204 -5.43 -10.44 -1.75
N HIS A 205 -4.94 -9.37 -2.35
CA HIS A 205 -3.57 -9.25 -2.83
C HIS A 205 -2.70 -8.32 -1.99
N THR A 206 -3.08 -8.05 -0.73
CA THR A 206 -2.19 -7.30 0.18
C THR A 206 -0.80 -7.92 0.20
N TRP A 207 0.23 -7.10 0.02
CA TRP A 207 1.61 -7.56 -0.04
C TRP A 207 2.01 -8.34 1.20
N VAL A 208 2.68 -9.48 1.01
CA VAL A 208 3.03 -10.38 2.13
C VAL A 208 3.86 -9.71 3.23
N LEU A 209 4.66 -8.69 2.90
CA LEU A 209 5.45 -7.94 3.87
C LEU A 209 4.63 -6.93 4.69
N GLU A 210 3.38 -6.70 4.30
CA GLU A 210 2.39 -5.87 5.02
C GLU A 210 1.46 -6.69 5.92
N HIS A 211 1.56 -8.04 5.86
CA HIS A 211 0.76 -8.91 6.71
C HIS A 211 1.25 -8.85 8.16
N GLU A 212 0.33 -8.61 9.06
CA GLU A 212 0.51 -8.65 10.50
C GLU A 212 -0.84 -8.98 11.14
N GLU A 213 -0.85 -9.44 12.38
CA GLU A 213 -2.09 -9.59 13.13
C GLU A 213 -2.69 -8.23 13.42
N VAL A 214 -3.98 -8.07 13.13
CA VAL A 214 -4.69 -6.82 13.40
C VAL A 214 -4.88 -6.66 14.90
N SER A 215 -4.32 -5.61 15.47
CA SER A 215 -4.43 -5.30 16.89
C SER A 215 -5.86 -4.91 17.27
N ALA A 216 -6.30 -5.27 18.47
CA ALA A 216 -7.54 -4.75 19.02
C ALA A 216 -7.45 -3.24 19.21
N ALA A 217 -8.55 -2.52 18.96
CA ALA A 217 -8.60 -1.10 19.24
C ALA A 217 -8.49 -0.84 20.76
N PRO A 218 -7.59 0.06 21.20
CA PRO A 218 -7.56 0.52 22.58
C PRO A 218 -8.86 1.20 23.01
N ASP A 219 -9.06 1.33 24.32
CA ASP A 219 -10.24 2.01 24.88
C ASP A 219 -10.39 3.41 24.31
N GLY A 220 -11.60 3.75 23.88
CA GLY A 220 -11.92 5.05 23.27
C GLY A 220 -11.58 5.15 21.76
N GLN A 221 -10.95 4.15 21.18
CA GLN A 221 -10.71 4.07 19.73
C GLN A 221 -11.70 3.12 19.09
N HIS A 222 -11.86 3.26 17.78
CA HIS A 222 -12.69 2.37 16.97
C HIS A 222 -11.83 1.69 15.91
N LEU A 223 -12.11 0.41 15.70
CA LEU A 223 -11.62 -0.37 14.56
C LEU A 223 -12.83 -0.94 13.82
N LEU A 224 -12.99 -0.54 12.57
CA LEU A 224 -13.93 -1.16 11.65
C LEU A 224 -13.18 -2.11 10.73
N GLN A 225 -13.82 -3.23 10.39
CA GLN A 225 -13.34 -4.16 9.36
C GLN A 225 -14.44 -4.25 8.30
N LEU A 226 -14.11 -3.88 7.07
CA LEU A 226 -15.06 -3.77 5.98
C LEU A 226 -14.56 -4.56 4.77
N GLU A 227 -15.48 -5.06 3.97
CA GLU A 227 -15.17 -5.87 2.80
C GLU A 227 -14.81 -5.03 1.56
N GLY A 228 -15.22 -3.76 1.52
CA GLY A 228 -14.95 -2.90 0.38
C GLY A 228 -15.09 -1.41 0.67
N PHE A 229 -14.52 -0.61 -0.22
CA PHE A 229 -14.49 0.84 -0.08
C PHE A 229 -15.91 1.45 -0.05
N SER A 230 -16.86 0.88 -0.78
CA SER A 230 -18.26 1.31 -0.80
C SER A 230 -18.99 1.20 0.55
N ASP A 231 -18.51 0.32 1.45
CA ASP A 231 -19.13 0.17 2.76
C ASP A 231 -18.92 1.39 3.67
N LEU A 232 -17.92 2.22 3.38
CA LEU A 232 -17.60 3.42 4.15
C LEU A 232 -18.79 4.39 4.28
N VAL A 233 -19.64 4.53 3.24
CA VAL A 233 -20.81 5.42 3.29
C VAL A 233 -21.87 5.06 4.32
N ARG A 234 -21.77 3.86 4.92
CA ARG A 234 -22.67 3.44 6.01
C ARG A 234 -22.23 4.01 7.37
N TYR A 235 -20.98 4.45 7.44
CA TYR A 235 -20.35 4.90 8.69
C TYR A 235 -20.00 6.38 8.64
N PHE A 236 -19.71 6.89 7.46
CA PHE A 236 -19.21 8.26 7.22
C PHE A 236 -20.09 9.13 6.32
#